data_dfa217e777fcc7b8dcf9ddcef0bef562
#
_entry.id   dfa217e777fcc7b8dcf9ddcef0bef562
#
_cell.length_a   1.000
_cell.length_b   1.000
_cell.length_c   1.000
_cell.angle_alpha   90.00
_cell.angle_beta   90.00
_cell.angle_gamma   90.00
#
_symmetry.space_group_name_H-M   'P 1'
#
loop_
_entity.id
_entity.type
_entity.pdbx_description
1 polymer ?
#
loop_
_entity_poly.entity_id
_entity_poly.type
_entity_poly.pdbx_seq_one_letter_code
_entity_poly.pdbx_strand_id
1 'polypeptide(L)'
;ASSSEPATRRMRLDFDERSGFLIDQTPYRIDEIAFSVSRGTREVWEIRNSPISMPHPMHLHGFGFRVLRRRGTLGPGRRLATESGGRLPTDLGVKDTVVLWPNETIWLALDFALPGDAAFRGRQRYMFHCHNLEHESMGMMRNFLVV
;
A
#
# COMPACT_ATOMS: atom_id res chain seq x y z
N ALA A 1 2.75 11.65 -13.00
CA ALA A 1 3.72 11.25 -11.97
C ALA A 1 4.95 10.69 -12.65
N SER A 2 6.12 11.16 -12.24
CA SER A 2 7.40 10.63 -12.72
C SER A 2 7.69 9.28 -12.04
N SER A 3 8.23 8.32 -12.79
CA SER A 3 8.67 7.03 -12.22
C SER A 3 9.85 7.17 -11.23
N SER A 4 10.50 8.34 -11.18
CA SER A 4 11.64 8.64 -10.31
C SER A 4 11.25 9.41 -9.04
N GLU A 5 9.96 9.69 -8.81
CA GLU A 5 9.48 10.47 -7.67
C GLU A 5 9.87 9.81 -6.34
N PRO A 6 10.47 10.56 -5.38
CA PRO A 6 10.92 10.00 -4.11
C PRO A 6 9.73 9.61 -3.22
N ALA A 7 9.93 8.61 -2.38
CA ALA A 7 8.92 8.21 -1.40
C ALA A 7 8.80 9.26 -0.28
N THR A 8 7.56 9.65 0.00
CA THR A 8 7.19 10.48 1.16
C THR A 8 6.92 9.63 2.40
N ARG A 9 6.53 8.36 2.19
CA ARG A 9 6.24 7.39 3.26
C ARG A 9 6.80 6.02 2.88
N ARG A 10 7.31 5.29 3.88
CA ARG A 10 7.81 3.93 3.71
C ARG A 10 7.10 2.99 4.66
N MET A 11 6.72 1.82 4.14
CA MET A 11 6.09 0.75 4.90
C MET A 11 6.74 -0.59 4.56
N ARG A 12 6.73 -1.50 5.52
CA ARG A 12 7.24 -2.85 5.35
C ARG A 12 6.17 -3.87 5.70
N LEU A 13 6.02 -4.87 4.84
CA LEU A 13 5.20 -6.05 5.07
C LEU A 13 6.12 -7.17 5.54
N ASP A 14 5.80 -7.78 6.66
CA ASP A 14 6.63 -8.78 7.32
C ASP A 14 5.80 -9.96 7.83
N PHE A 15 6.49 -11.01 8.19
CA PHE A 15 5.95 -12.17 8.88
C PHE A 15 6.80 -12.48 10.13
N ASP A 16 6.14 -12.72 11.23
CA ASP A 16 6.73 -13.18 12.48
C ASP A 16 5.96 -14.40 12.99
N GLU A 17 6.65 -15.45 13.40
CA GLU A 17 6.03 -16.72 13.82
C GLU A 17 5.06 -16.58 15.01
N ARG A 18 5.27 -15.57 15.87
CA ARG A 18 4.43 -15.33 17.05
C ARG A 18 3.28 -14.38 16.76
N SER A 19 3.53 -13.39 15.92
CA SER A 19 2.61 -12.26 15.66
C SER A 19 1.88 -12.37 14.32
N GLY A 20 2.26 -13.32 13.45
CA GLY A 20 1.69 -13.49 12.13
C GLY A 20 2.16 -12.43 11.12
N PHE A 21 1.26 -12.00 10.26
CA PHE A 21 1.55 -11.02 9.22
C PHE A 21 1.43 -9.59 9.74
N LEU A 22 2.45 -8.77 9.48
CA LEU A 22 2.59 -7.45 10.07
C LEU A 22 2.80 -6.37 9.01
N ILE A 23 2.32 -5.16 9.29
CA ILE A 23 2.71 -3.93 8.61
C ILE A 23 3.53 -3.11 9.61
N ASP A 24 4.78 -2.77 9.23
CA ASP A 24 5.75 -2.04 10.06
C ASP A 24 5.98 -2.71 11.42
N GLN A 25 6.08 -4.05 11.43
CA GLN A 25 6.34 -4.88 12.61
C GLN A 25 5.35 -4.68 13.76
N THR A 26 4.17 -4.18 13.48
CA THR A 26 3.17 -3.86 14.50
C THR A 26 1.87 -4.62 14.21
N PRO A 27 1.33 -5.36 15.17
CA PRO A 27 0.01 -5.99 15.04
C PRO A 27 -1.08 -4.91 15.02
N TYR A 28 -2.18 -5.23 14.37
CA TYR A 28 -3.32 -4.32 14.29
C TYR A 28 -3.98 -4.08 15.64
N ARG A 29 -4.33 -2.82 15.88
CA ARG A 29 -5.20 -2.39 16.98
C ARG A 29 -6.25 -1.43 16.43
N ILE A 30 -7.50 -1.71 16.75
CA ILE A 30 -8.65 -0.97 16.21
C ILE A 30 -8.66 0.52 16.59
N ASP A 31 -8.11 0.84 17.74
CA ASP A 31 -8.03 2.19 18.31
C ASP A 31 -6.74 2.93 17.93
N GLU A 32 -5.79 2.24 17.30
CA GLU A 32 -4.49 2.81 16.94
C GLU A 32 -4.53 3.45 15.55
N ILE A 33 -3.98 4.66 15.45
CA ILE A 33 -3.74 5.37 14.20
C ILE A 33 -2.25 5.34 13.90
N ALA A 34 -1.87 4.67 12.82
CA ALA A 34 -0.46 4.52 12.45
C ALA A 34 0.15 5.84 11.98
N PHE A 35 -0.60 6.65 11.24
CA PHE A 35 -0.14 7.95 10.72
C PHE A 35 -1.33 8.80 10.27
N SER A 36 -1.04 10.07 9.98
CA SER A 36 -1.99 10.99 9.35
C SER A 36 -1.44 11.50 8.03
N VAL A 37 -2.33 11.82 7.11
CA VAL A 37 -2.06 12.50 5.85
C VAL A 37 -2.89 13.76 5.76
N SER A 38 -2.35 14.80 5.16
CA SER A 38 -3.09 16.05 4.95
C SER A 38 -4.01 15.94 3.74
N ARG A 39 -5.25 16.38 3.92
CA ARG A 39 -6.24 16.45 2.85
C ARG A 39 -5.73 17.33 1.71
N GLY A 40 -6.05 16.93 0.48
CA GLY A 40 -5.62 17.66 -0.72
C GLY A 40 -4.14 17.54 -1.05
N THR A 41 -3.37 16.73 -0.30
CA THR A 41 -1.97 16.49 -0.61
C THR A 41 -1.78 15.21 -1.42
N ARG A 42 -0.65 15.15 -2.07
CA ARG A 42 -0.19 13.96 -2.77
C ARG A 42 0.96 13.33 -2.00
N GLU A 43 0.92 12.01 -1.83
CA GLU A 43 2.00 11.22 -1.26
C GLU A 43 2.51 10.16 -2.23
N VAL A 44 3.75 9.76 -2.05
CA VAL A 44 4.33 8.57 -2.69
C VAL A 44 4.67 7.56 -1.60
N TRP A 45 3.97 6.43 -1.60
CA TRP A 45 4.20 5.35 -0.65
C TRP A 45 5.11 4.29 -1.25
N GLU A 46 6.22 4.03 -0.57
CA GLU A 46 7.09 2.90 -0.84
C GLU A 46 6.70 1.75 0.08
N ILE A 47 6.32 0.63 -0.50
CA ILE A 47 5.92 -0.56 0.26
C ILE A 47 6.85 -1.70 -0.14
N ARG A 48 7.54 -2.27 0.84
CA ARG A 48 8.44 -3.40 0.66
C ARG A 48 7.87 -4.65 1.32
N ASN A 49 7.77 -5.73 0.55
CA ASN A 49 7.44 -7.04 1.10
C ASN A 49 8.71 -7.81 1.47
N SER A 50 8.71 -8.40 2.66
CA SER A 50 9.82 -9.22 3.16
C SER A 50 10.06 -10.45 2.27
N PRO A 51 11.33 -10.90 2.12
CA PRO A 51 11.65 -12.11 1.36
C PRO A 51 11.08 -13.39 1.98
N ILE A 52 10.84 -13.40 3.29
CA ILE A 52 10.30 -14.57 4.02
C ILE A 52 8.77 -14.54 4.18
N SER A 53 8.13 -13.49 3.65
CA SER A 53 6.68 -13.33 3.72
C SER A 53 5.98 -14.00 2.54
N MET A 54 4.67 -13.80 2.42
CA MET A 54 3.83 -14.32 1.35
C MET A 54 3.43 -13.22 0.35
N PRO A 55 2.81 -13.55 -0.80
CA PRO A 55 2.16 -12.55 -1.62
C PRO A 55 1.02 -11.86 -0.85
N HIS A 56 0.97 -10.53 -0.94
CA HIS A 56 -0.03 -9.72 -0.26
C HIS A 56 -0.78 -8.85 -1.27
N PRO A 57 -2.09 -9.11 -1.53
CA PRO A 57 -2.96 -8.15 -2.19
C PRO A 57 -3.28 -7.01 -1.21
N MET A 58 -2.57 -5.91 -1.33
CA MET A 58 -2.74 -4.74 -0.46
C MET A 58 -3.83 -3.83 -0.99
N HIS A 59 -4.84 -3.59 -0.16
CA HIS A 59 -6.00 -2.77 -0.46
C HIS A 59 -6.02 -1.48 0.37
N LEU A 60 -6.38 -0.39 -0.29
CA LEU A 60 -6.53 0.93 0.31
C LEU A 60 -8.00 1.36 0.26
N HIS A 61 -8.58 1.66 1.41
CA HIS A 61 -9.93 2.18 1.50
C HIS A 61 -10.01 3.66 1.11
N GLY A 62 -11.06 4.02 0.40
CA GLY A 62 -11.48 5.41 0.15
C GLY A 62 -10.71 6.16 -0.93
N PHE A 63 -9.54 5.69 -1.34
CA PHE A 63 -8.68 6.36 -2.32
C PHE A 63 -8.14 5.38 -3.36
N GLY A 64 -7.92 5.90 -4.57
CA GLY A 64 -7.17 5.19 -5.59
C GLY A 64 -5.70 5.60 -5.60
N PHE A 65 -4.88 4.75 -6.16
CA PHE A 65 -3.46 5.01 -6.39
C PHE A 65 -3.02 4.60 -7.80
N ARG A 66 -1.86 5.11 -8.22
CA ARG A 66 -1.17 4.65 -9.43
C ARG A 66 0.15 4.01 -9.04
N VAL A 67 0.43 2.84 -9.59
CA VAL A 67 1.75 2.22 -9.44
C VAL A 67 2.74 2.99 -10.33
N LEU A 68 3.75 3.62 -9.70
CA LEU A 68 4.79 4.36 -10.40
C LEU A 68 5.88 3.45 -10.92
N ARG A 69 6.32 2.54 -10.08
CA ARG A 69 7.36 1.55 -10.38
C ARG A 69 7.29 0.37 -9.43
N ARG A 70 7.93 -0.70 -9.85
CA ARG A 70 8.06 -1.94 -9.11
C ARG A 70 9.49 -2.44 -9.24
N ARG A 71 10.07 -2.93 -8.15
CA ARG A 71 11.39 -3.56 -8.12
C ARG A 71 11.33 -4.83 -7.28
N GLY A 72 12.00 -5.88 -7.72
CA GLY A 72 12.09 -7.15 -7.01
C GLY A 72 12.30 -8.29 -7.99
N THR A 73 12.48 -9.50 -7.46
CA THR A 73 13.02 -10.58 -8.27
C THR A 73 12.04 -11.68 -8.65
N LEU A 74 10.88 -11.81 -8.00
CA LEU A 74 10.34 -13.15 -7.89
C LEU A 74 8.84 -13.32 -8.15
N GLY A 75 8.10 -12.30 -8.50
CA GLY A 75 6.70 -12.51 -8.88
C GLY A 75 6.61 -13.30 -10.20
N PRO A 76 5.70 -14.28 -10.31
CA PRO A 76 5.51 -15.03 -11.55
C PRO A 76 5.17 -14.14 -12.75
N GLY A 77 4.58 -12.97 -12.53
CA GLY A 77 4.28 -11.98 -13.55
C GLY A 77 5.48 -11.16 -14.03
N ARG A 78 6.65 -11.29 -13.43
CA ARG A 78 7.81 -10.46 -13.78
C ARG A 78 8.31 -10.67 -15.21
N ARG A 79 8.20 -11.87 -15.74
CA ARG A 79 8.53 -12.15 -17.16
C ARG A 79 7.58 -11.45 -18.12
N LEU A 80 6.41 -11.04 -17.63
CA LEU A 80 5.39 -10.30 -18.38
C LEU A 80 5.48 -8.78 -18.12
N ALA A 81 6.39 -8.33 -17.24
CA ALA A 81 6.61 -6.91 -16.99
C ALA A 81 7.24 -6.27 -18.21
N THR A 82 6.43 -5.60 -19.00
CA THR A 82 6.83 -4.95 -20.26
C THR A 82 6.86 -3.44 -20.14
N GLU A 83 6.36 -2.91 -19.02
CA GLU A 83 6.19 -1.47 -18.81
C GLU A 83 7.40 -0.84 -18.14
N SER A 84 7.59 0.45 -18.38
CA SER A 84 8.65 1.23 -17.74
C SER A 84 8.54 1.16 -16.21
N GLY A 85 9.68 1.14 -15.53
CA GLY A 85 9.72 1.05 -14.06
C GLY A 85 9.38 -0.33 -13.51
N GLY A 86 9.41 -1.39 -14.33
CA GLY A 86 9.14 -2.76 -13.91
C GLY A 86 7.68 -3.06 -13.57
N ARG A 87 6.75 -2.21 -14.00
CA ARG A 87 5.32 -2.41 -13.79
C ARG A 87 4.79 -3.60 -14.57
N LEU A 88 3.80 -4.26 -13.99
CA LEU A 88 3.02 -5.28 -14.69
C LEU A 88 1.92 -4.61 -15.53
N PRO A 89 1.41 -5.28 -16.58
CA PRO A 89 0.25 -4.77 -17.32
C PRO A 89 -0.96 -4.49 -16.40
N THR A 90 -1.13 -5.28 -15.34
CA THR A 90 -2.17 -5.10 -14.33
C THR A 90 -1.96 -3.91 -13.40
N ASP A 91 -0.76 -3.31 -13.39
CA ASP A 91 -0.46 -2.12 -12.58
C ASP A 91 -0.91 -0.81 -13.25
N LEU A 92 -1.32 -0.87 -14.53
CA LEU A 92 -1.72 0.33 -15.27
C LEU A 92 -3.06 0.89 -14.80
N GLY A 93 -3.22 2.21 -14.92
CA GLY A 93 -4.42 2.92 -14.51
C GLY A 93 -4.46 3.24 -13.01
N VAL A 94 -5.63 3.62 -12.53
CA VAL A 94 -5.92 3.84 -11.11
C VAL A 94 -6.36 2.52 -10.50
N LYS A 95 -5.82 2.20 -9.35
CA LYS A 95 -6.06 0.99 -8.57
C LYS A 95 -6.46 1.33 -7.15
N ASP A 96 -7.12 0.42 -6.49
CA ASP A 96 -7.33 0.39 -5.04
C ASP A 96 -6.64 -0.81 -4.37
N THR A 97 -6.21 -1.77 -5.19
CA THR A 97 -5.56 -3.01 -4.74
C THR A 97 -4.38 -3.34 -5.64
N VAL A 98 -3.28 -3.80 -5.04
CA VAL A 98 -2.08 -4.24 -5.75
C VAL A 98 -1.43 -5.42 -5.03
N VAL A 99 -1.02 -6.43 -5.78
CA VAL A 99 -0.31 -7.60 -5.22
C VAL A 99 1.19 -7.31 -5.13
N LEU A 100 1.75 -7.52 -3.94
CA LEU A 100 3.19 -7.55 -3.71
C LEU A 100 3.64 -8.98 -3.47
N TRP A 101 4.60 -9.43 -4.26
CA TRP A 101 5.26 -10.71 -4.05
C TRP A 101 6.41 -10.60 -3.04
N PRO A 102 6.86 -11.72 -2.44
CA PRO A 102 8.03 -11.70 -1.58
C PRO A 102 9.22 -11.02 -2.24
N ASN A 103 9.96 -10.23 -1.47
CA ASN A 103 11.14 -9.47 -1.89
C ASN A 103 10.86 -8.38 -2.95
N GLU A 104 9.61 -7.98 -3.15
CA GLU A 104 9.27 -6.84 -4.00
C GLU A 104 9.16 -5.53 -3.21
N THR A 105 9.45 -4.45 -3.92
CA THR A 105 9.16 -3.08 -3.49
C THR A 105 8.36 -2.39 -4.58
N ILE A 106 7.29 -1.72 -4.19
CA ILE A 106 6.46 -0.89 -5.09
C ILE A 106 6.42 0.55 -4.60
N TRP A 107 6.19 1.46 -5.53
CA TRP A 107 5.95 2.88 -5.26
C TRP A 107 4.59 3.26 -5.81
N LEU A 108 3.73 3.74 -4.93
CA LEU A 108 2.35 4.14 -5.22
C LEU A 108 2.22 5.65 -5.10
N ALA A 109 1.68 6.30 -6.13
CA ALA A 109 1.27 7.69 -6.05
C ALA A 109 -0.19 7.76 -5.62
N LEU A 110 -0.45 8.46 -4.52
CA LEU A 110 -1.77 8.67 -3.94
C LEU A 110 -2.11 10.15 -3.97
N ASP A 111 -3.36 10.45 -4.29
CA ASP A 111 -3.92 11.79 -4.19
C ASP A 111 -5.03 11.77 -3.14
N PHE A 112 -4.84 12.53 -2.07
CA PHE A 112 -5.79 12.63 -0.96
C PHE A 112 -6.79 13.77 -1.13
N ALA A 113 -6.97 14.28 -2.35
CA ALA A 113 -8.09 15.12 -2.72
C ALA A 113 -9.28 14.27 -3.15
N LEU A 114 -10.40 14.39 -2.46
CA LEU A 114 -11.66 13.76 -2.86
C LEU A 114 -12.49 14.72 -3.70
N PRO A 115 -13.19 14.25 -4.74
CA PRO A 115 -14.21 15.05 -5.41
C PRO A 115 -15.26 15.52 -4.38
N GLY A 116 -15.50 16.82 -4.30
CA GLY A 116 -16.45 17.39 -3.34
C GLY A 116 -15.90 17.56 -1.91
N ASP A 117 -14.61 17.59 -1.72
CA ASP A 117 -13.90 17.72 -0.43
C ASP A 117 -14.36 18.90 0.45
N ALA A 118 -14.94 19.94 -0.14
CA ALA A 118 -15.51 21.07 0.61
C ALA A 118 -16.67 20.66 1.55
N ALA A 119 -17.32 19.53 1.30
CA ALA A 119 -18.39 18.98 2.12
C ALA A 119 -17.88 18.12 3.29
N PHE A 120 -16.66 17.58 3.20
CA PHE A 120 -16.07 16.71 4.21
C PHE A 120 -15.06 17.49 5.07
N ARG A 121 -15.55 18.01 6.18
CA ARG A 121 -14.71 18.69 7.15
C ARG A 121 -14.41 17.77 8.34
N GLY A 122 -13.17 17.79 8.83
CA GLY A 122 -12.74 17.03 10.00
C GLY A 122 -11.89 15.80 9.67
N ARG A 123 -11.56 15.07 10.71
CA ARG A 123 -10.72 13.88 10.63
C ARG A 123 -11.53 12.69 10.17
N GLN A 124 -11.03 11.96 9.18
CA GLN A 124 -11.64 10.73 8.69
C GLN A 124 -10.65 9.58 8.78
N ARG A 125 -11.13 8.45 9.29
CA ARG A 125 -10.33 7.24 9.42
C ARG A 125 -10.51 6.37 8.20
N TYR A 126 -9.40 5.88 7.67
CA TYR A 126 -9.34 4.91 6.59
C TYR A 126 -8.46 3.74 6.97
N MET A 127 -8.56 2.65 6.21
CA MET A 127 -7.77 1.43 6.41
C MET A 127 -6.91 1.15 5.19
N PHE A 128 -5.75 0.59 5.48
CA PHE A 128 -4.86 -0.03 4.51
C PHE A 128 -4.55 -1.44 5.01
N HIS A 129 -4.88 -2.47 4.23
CA HIS A 129 -4.80 -3.85 4.69
C HIS A 129 -4.50 -4.85 3.58
N CYS A 130 -4.03 -6.03 3.95
CA CYS A 130 -3.98 -7.18 3.06
C CYS A 130 -5.40 -7.72 2.84
N HIS A 131 -5.80 -7.94 1.59
CA HIS A 131 -7.12 -8.47 1.23
C HIS A 131 -7.12 -10.02 1.10
N ASN A 132 -6.09 -10.70 1.58
CA ASN A 132 -6.13 -12.13 1.82
C ASN A 132 -6.89 -12.35 3.14
N LEU A 133 -7.97 -13.12 3.12
CA LEU A 133 -8.88 -13.27 4.27
C LEU A 133 -8.17 -13.79 5.52
N GLU A 134 -7.23 -14.72 5.38
CA GLU A 134 -6.45 -15.24 6.51
C GLU A 134 -5.55 -14.17 7.11
N HIS A 135 -4.83 -13.41 6.27
CA HIS A 135 -3.95 -12.34 6.73
C HIS A 135 -4.72 -11.16 7.35
N GLU A 136 -5.86 -10.82 6.78
CA GLU A 136 -6.77 -9.80 7.29
C GLU A 136 -7.31 -10.20 8.67
N SER A 137 -7.79 -11.44 8.82
CA SER A 137 -8.27 -11.99 10.09
C SER A 137 -7.18 -12.03 11.16
N MET A 138 -5.92 -12.19 10.76
CA MET A 138 -4.74 -12.12 11.66
C MET A 138 -4.29 -10.69 11.95
N GLY A 139 -4.97 -9.67 11.40
CA GLY A 139 -4.69 -8.27 11.69
C GLY A 139 -3.60 -7.63 10.83
N MET A 140 -3.39 -8.09 9.60
CA MET A 140 -2.48 -7.41 8.66
C MET A 140 -3.13 -6.15 8.09
N MET A 141 -3.30 -5.15 8.94
CA MET A 141 -3.93 -3.88 8.58
C MET A 141 -3.43 -2.71 9.43
N ARG A 142 -3.71 -1.49 8.97
CA ARG A 142 -3.41 -0.22 9.64
C ARG A 142 -4.53 0.76 9.42
N ASN A 143 -4.83 1.53 10.48
CA ASN A 143 -5.67 2.72 10.35
C ASN A 143 -4.79 3.94 10.09
N PHE A 144 -5.26 4.83 9.24
CA PHE A 144 -4.68 6.16 9.07
C PHE A 144 -5.77 7.22 9.06
N LEU A 145 -5.40 8.46 9.34
CA LEU A 145 -6.29 9.62 9.31
C LEU A 145 -6.00 10.47 8.08
N VAL A 146 -7.07 10.98 7.48
CA VAL A 146 -7.02 12.14 6.58
C VAL A 146 -7.52 13.34 7.35
N VAL A 147 -6.68 14.37 7.47
CA VAL A 147 -6.92 15.56 8.30
C VAL A 147 -6.89 16.84 7.47
#